data_bc6a0f898179c420a9c951eb828cf166
#
_entry.id   bc6a0f898179c420a9c951eb828cf166
#
_cell.length_a   1.000
_cell.length_b   1.000
_cell.length_c   1.000
_cell.angle_alpha   90.00
_cell.angle_beta   90.00
_cell.angle_gamma   90.00
#
_symmetry.space_group_name_H-M   'P 1'
#
loop_
_entity.id
_entity.type
_entity.pdbx_description
1 polymer ?
#
loop_
_entity_poly.entity_id
_entity_poly.type
_entity_poly.pdbx_seq_one_letter_code
_entity_poly.pdbx_strand_id
1 'polypeptide(L)'
;MGASIRESQIRLLTPDQKEMAECIGFEAYSKLAAYYGGSRVYVAKLASLELAERDSRIIRDYKAGKTSTTELAARYGVSPRRIREIIKKQQ
;
A
#
# COMPACT_ATOMS: atom_id res chain seq x y z
N MET A 1 -24.01 -13.11 0.16
CA MET A 1 -23.10 -14.09 -0.43
C MET A 1 -22.56 -13.57 -1.76
N GLY A 2 -21.27 -13.48 -1.88
CA GLY A 2 -20.65 -13.08 -3.12
C GLY A 2 -20.71 -14.19 -4.15
N ALA A 3 -20.91 -13.82 -5.41
CA ALA A 3 -20.81 -14.77 -6.51
C ALA A 3 -19.35 -15.21 -6.63
N SER A 4 -19.14 -16.52 -6.70
CA SER A 4 -17.80 -17.06 -6.95
C SER A 4 -17.63 -17.28 -8.44
N ILE A 5 -16.39 -17.08 -8.91
CA ILE A 5 -16.06 -17.35 -10.29
C ILE A 5 -16.21 -18.86 -10.55
N ARG A 6 -16.86 -19.21 -11.64
CA ARG A 6 -17.09 -20.61 -11.99
C ARG A 6 -15.99 -21.09 -12.91
N GLU A 7 -15.76 -22.39 -12.93
CA GLU A 7 -14.73 -23.01 -13.77
C GLU A 7 -14.89 -22.64 -15.23
N SER A 8 -16.12 -22.58 -15.72
CA SER A 8 -16.41 -22.18 -17.09
C SER A 8 -16.01 -20.73 -17.37
N GLN A 9 -15.97 -19.90 -16.34
CA GLN A 9 -15.61 -18.48 -16.45
C GLN A 9 -14.09 -18.26 -16.36
N ILE A 10 -13.39 -19.15 -15.68
CA ILE A 10 -11.94 -19.07 -15.53
C ILE A 10 -11.25 -19.02 -16.91
N ARG A 11 -11.77 -19.79 -17.86
CA ARG A 11 -11.22 -19.83 -19.20
C ARG A 11 -11.38 -18.52 -19.97
N LEU A 12 -12.29 -17.67 -19.51
CA LEU A 12 -12.56 -16.38 -20.16
C LEU A 12 -11.64 -15.27 -19.66
N LEU A 13 -10.87 -15.53 -18.60
CA LEU A 13 -9.92 -14.55 -18.07
C LEU A 13 -8.75 -14.39 -19.02
N THR A 14 -8.22 -13.16 -19.08
CA THR A 14 -6.97 -12.92 -19.79
C THR A 14 -5.82 -13.60 -19.04
N PRO A 15 -4.68 -13.83 -19.70
CA PRO A 15 -3.52 -14.41 -19.00
C PRO A 15 -3.13 -13.65 -17.75
N ASP A 16 -3.14 -12.32 -17.79
CA ASP A 16 -2.81 -11.49 -16.62
C ASP A 16 -3.83 -11.65 -15.50
N GLN A 17 -5.11 -11.68 -15.84
CA GLN A 17 -6.18 -11.87 -14.86
C GLN A 17 -6.11 -13.25 -14.23
N LYS A 18 -5.83 -14.26 -15.03
CA LYS A 18 -5.68 -15.64 -14.55
C LYS A 18 -4.49 -15.75 -13.59
N GLU A 19 -3.38 -15.14 -13.94
CA GLU A 19 -2.18 -15.12 -13.10
C GLU A 19 -2.47 -14.44 -11.75
N MET A 20 -3.17 -13.33 -11.77
CA MET A 20 -3.57 -12.63 -10.56
C MET A 20 -4.48 -13.51 -9.70
N ALA A 21 -5.46 -14.16 -10.32
CA ALA A 21 -6.39 -15.03 -9.61
C ALA A 21 -5.67 -16.22 -8.98
N GLU A 22 -4.67 -16.78 -9.67
CA GLU A 22 -3.86 -17.86 -9.12
C GLU A 22 -3.02 -17.39 -7.95
N CYS A 23 -2.52 -16.16 -8.04
CA CYS A 23 -1.67 -15.56 -6.99
C CYS A 23 -2.45 -15.33 -5.69
N ILE A 24 -3.65 -14.74 -5.78
CA ILE A 24 -4.43 -14.35 -4.60
C ILE A 24 -5.50 -15.35 -4.22
N GLY A 25 -5.77 -16.32 -5.09
CA GLY A 25 -6.83 -17.30 -4.90
C GLY A 25 -8.11 -16.89 -5.61
N PHE A 26 -8.86 -17.87 -6.14
CA PHE A 26 -10.05 -17.60 -6.93
C PHE A 26 -11.18 -17.01 -6.11
N GLU A 27 -11.25 -17.34 -4.82
CA GLU A 27 -12.27 -16.77 -3.94
C GLU A 27 -12.03 -15.25 -3.76
N ALA A 28 -10.79 -14.86 -3.48
CA ALA A 28 -10.45 -13.44 -3.34
C ALA A 28 -10.62 -12.71 -4.67
N TYR A 29 -10.24 -13.34 -5.78
CA TYR A 29 -10.41 -12.75 -7.10
C TYR A 29 -11.88 -12.53 -7.41
N SER A 30 -12.74 -13.45 -7.01
CA SER A 30 -14.20 -13.30 -7.20
C SER A 30 -14.73 -12.06 -6.49
N LYS A 31 -14.26 -11.81 -5.28
CA LYS A 31 -14.63 -10.60 -4.54
C LYS A 31 -14.11 -9.34 -5.23
N LEU A 32 -12.88 -9.40 -5.70
CA LEU A 32 -12.28 -8.28 -6.43
C LEU A 32 -13.10 -7.96 -7.68
N ALA A 33 -13.47 -8.98 -8.44
CA ALA A 33 -14.27 -8.81 -9.65
C ALA A 33 -15.67 -8.29 -9.34
N ALA A 34 -16.29 -8.77 -8.25
CA ALA A 34 -17.63 -8.34 -7.85
C ALA A 34 -17.67 -6.87 -7.43
N TYR A 35 -16.64 -6.40 -6.70
CA TYR A 35 -16.64 -5.04 -6.17
C TYR A 35 -15.97 -4.03 -7.10
N TYR A 36 -14.99 -4.45 -7.88
CA TYR A 36 -14.19 -3.55 -8.71
C TYR A 36 -14.20 -3.91 -10.20
N GLY A 37 -15.02 -4.89 -10.58
CA GLY A 37 -15.07 -5.33 -11.98
C GLY A 37 -15.41 -4.18 -12.92
N GLY A 38 -14.68 -4.10 -14.02
CA GLY A 38 -14.87 -3.03 -15.00
C GLY A 38 -14.22 -1.71 -14.63
N SER A 39 -13.66 -1.59 -13.42
CA SER A 39 -13.02 -0.37 -12.95
C SER A 39 -11.51 -0.48 -13.06
N ARG A 40 -10.86 0.68 -13.11
CA ARG A 40 -9.41 0.77 -13.00
C ARG A 40 -9.10 1.21 -11.58
N VAL A 41 -8.37 0.38 -10.86
CA VAL A 41 -8.01 0.66 -9.46
C VAL A 41 -6.50 0.60 -9.33
N TYR A 42 -5.92 1.66 -8.80
CA TYR A 42 -4.49 1.68 -8.54
C TYR A 42 -4.22 0.88 -7.26
N VAL A 43 -3.34 -0.09 -7.37
CA VAL A 43 -2.92 -0.89 -6.22
C VAL A 43 -1.57 -0.35 -5.75
N ALA A 44 -1.54 0.18 -4.53
CA ALA A 44 -0.33 0.76 -3.96
C ALA A 44 0.76 -0.30 -3.79
N LYS A 45 1.99 0.11 -4.00
CA LYS A 45 3.14 -0.76 -3.72
C LYS A 45 3.29 -0.91 -2.21
N LEU A 46 3.50 -2.13 -1.76
CA LEU A 46 3.68 -2.40 -0.33
C LEU A 46 4.83 -1.57 0.25
N ALA A 47 5.94 -1.48 -0.48
CA ALA A 47 7.10 -0.69 -0.04
C ALA A 47 6.73 0.79 0.16
N SER A 48 5.86 1.33 -0.70
CA SER A 48 5.41 2.72 -0.56
C SER A 48 4.57 2.92 0.70
N LEU A 49 3.74 1.93 1.04
CA LEU A 49 2.93 1.99 2.26
C LEU A 49 3.83 1.94 3.51
N GLU A 50 4.87 1.13 3.49
CA GLU A 50 5.81 1.04 4.59
C GLU A 50 6.56 2.35 4.80
N LEU A 51 6.97 3.00 3.71
CA LEU A 51 7.63 4.31 3.78
C LEU A 51 6.68 5.38 4.30
N ALA A 52 5.42 5.37 3.87
CA ALA A 52 4.42 6.32 4.34
C ALA A 52 4.15 6.13 5.83
N GLU A 53 4.12 4.90 6.31
CA GLU A 53 3.95 4.61 7.72
C GLU A 53 5.13 5.13 8.55
N ARG A 54 6.36 4.91 8.06
CA ARG A 54 7.56 5.44 8.71
C ARG A 54 7.50 6.96 8.80
N ASP A 55 7.13 7.61 7.69
CA ASP A 55 7.05 9.07 7.64
C ASP A 55 5.99 9.59 8.62
N SER A 56 4.88 8.90 8.76
CA SER A 56 3.84 9.26 9.74
C SER A 56 4.36 9.18 11.17
N ARG A 57 5.16 8.17 11.48
CA ARG A 57 5.78 8.03 12.81
C ARG A 57 6.78 9.14 13.09
N ILE A 58 7.56 9.52 12.08
CA ILE A 58 8.52 10.62 12.19
C ILE A 58 7.79 11.93 12.52
N ILE A 59 6.71 12.22 11.80
CA ILE A 59 5.90 13.42 12.03
C ILE A 59 5.31 13.43 13.43
N ARG A 60 4.77 12.29 13.86
CA ARG A 60 4.20 12.17 15.20
C ARG A 60 5.24 12.43 16.28
N ASP A 61 6.43 11.84 16.15
CA ASP A 61 7.49 12.01 17.12
C ASP A 61 7.99 13.46 17.15
N TYR A 62 8.06 14.09 15.98
CA TYR A 62 8.45 15.50 15.90
C TYR A 62 7.43 16.40 16.59
N LYS A 63 6.14 16.17 16.34
CA LYS A 63 5.06 16.97 16.95
C LYS A 63 4.98 16.80 18.44
N ALA A 64 5.43 15.68 18.96
CA ALA A 64 5.50 15.45 20.40
C ALA A 64 6.52 16.37 21.08
N GLY A 65 7.42 16.97 20.30
CA GLY A 65 8.34 17.99 20.78
C GLY A 65 9.49 17.52 21.64
N LYS A 66 9.71 16.21 21.71
CA LYS A 66 10.74 15.64 22.60
C LYS A 66 12.01 15.22 21.87
N THR A 67 12.03 15.35 20.54
CA THR A 67 13.16 14.91 19.73
C THR A 67 13.55 15.96 18.71
N SER A 68 14.85 16.04 18.43
CA SER A 68 15.39 16.90 17.39
C SER A 68 15.40 16.17 16.06
N THR A 69 15.59 16.92 14.96
CA THR A 69 15.73 16.31 13.64
C THR A 69 16.93 15.36 13.58
N THR A 70 18.00 15.68 14.30
CA THR A 70 19.19 14.81 14.36
C THR A 70 18.88 13.48 15.04
N GLU A 71 18.14 13.53 16.14
CA GLU A 71 17.75 12.31 16.84
C GLU A 71 16.79 11.45 16.02
N LEU A 72 15.84 12.08 15.34
CA LEU A 72 14.92 11.38 14.45
C LEU A 72 15.66 10.72 13.30
N ALA A 73 16.65 11.42 12.73
CA ALA A 73 17.46 10.88 11.64
C ALA A 73 18.19 9.61 12.08
N ALA A 74 18.77 9.63 13.28
CA ALA A 74 19.48 8.47 13.82
C ALA A 74 18.49 7.32 14.12
N ARG A 75 17.33 7.65 14.70
CA ARG A 75 16.34 6.64 15.09
C ARG A 75 15.77 5.90 13.88
N TYR A 76 15.47 6.62 12.81
CA TYR A 76 14.82 6.04 11.62
C TYR A 76 15.78 5.71 10.49
N GLY A 77 17.05 5.96 10.65
CA GLY A 77 18.06 5.63 9.64
C GLY A 77 17.95 6.44 8.36
N VAL A 78 17.53 7.70 8.49
CA VAL A 78 17.46 8.63 7.35
C VAL A 78 18.28 9.88 7.68
N SER A 79 18.60 10.66 6.66
CA SER A 79 19.39 11.88 6.86
C SER A 79 18.54 12.97 7.55
N PRO A 80 19.19 13.90 8.29
CA PRO A 80 18.45 15.04 8.85
C PRO A 80 17.75 15.86 7.78
N ARG A 81 18.36 15.98 6.59
CA ARG A 81 17.75 16.67 5.46
C ARG A 81 16.44 16.01 5.06
N ARG A 82 16.41 14.66 5.01
CA ARG A 82 15.20 13.91 4.67
C ARG A 82 14.13 14.09 5.73
N ILE A 83 14.52 14.13 7.00
CA ILE A 83 13.59 14.40 8.11
C ILE A 83 12.91 15.74 7.90
N ARG A 84 13.69 16.78 7.58
CA ARG A 84 13.14 18.12 7.37
C ARG A 84 12.17 18.14 6.18
N GLU A 85 12.49 17.43 5.12
CA GLU A 85 11.61 17.32 3.95
C GLU A 85 10.28 16.65 4.29
N ILE A 86 10.33 15.58 5.06
CA ILE A 86 9.13 14.85 5.48
C ILE A 86 8.22 15.75 6.31
N ILE A 87 8.80 16.45 7.28
CA ILE A 87 8.05 17.36 8.15
C ILE A 87 7.44 18.51 7.34
N LYS A 88 8.20 19.08 6.41
CA LYS A 88 7.75 20.19 5.58
C LYS A 88 6.56 19.81 4.69
N LYS A 89 6.54 18.61 4.15
CA LYS A 89 5.45 18.14 3.28
C LYS A 89 4.10 18.08 3.97
N GLN A 90 4.10 17.97 5.31
CA GLN A 90 2.87 17.82 6.08
C GLN A 90 2.31 19.14 6.60
N GLN A 91 2.95 20.23 6.29
CA GLN A 91 2.49 21.56 6.71
C GLN A 91 1.74 22.28 5.61
#